data_57acd5c56bc29a1e882c15b3201e42f5
#
_entry.id   57acd5c56bc29a1e882c15b3201e42f5
#
_cell.length_a   1.000
_cell.length_b   1.000
_cell.length_c   1.000
_cell.angle_alpha   90.00
_cell.angle_beta   90.00
_cell.angle_gamma   90.00
#
_symmetry.space_group_name_H-M   'P 1'
#
loop_
_entity.id
_entity.type
_entity.pdbx_description
1 polymer ?
#
loop_
_entity_poly.entity_id
_entity_poly.type
_entity_poly.pdbx_seq_one_letter_code
_entity_poly.pdbx_strand_id
1 'polypeptide(L)'
;MALMTLHQYLAREERENSVPHELTTLLLSVADAAKNIRGKVSQGALAGVLGLAGTENVQGEDQKKLDVISNEIMCTANEPCGMLSGLASEEMTEVLRVSDDYAVGPYLILFDPLDGSSNIDIDAPIGTIFSVLPCPGGKKRDITEADFMQPGVNQAAAGYALYGTQSQLVFTLGHGVSAFTLDPSTGVFYLTKENIRIAADTAEFAINCSNQRHWLKPVQQYVGELLDGKKGPRGKNYNMRWIACFVAEVHRILCRGGFFTYPKDDKNPDRPGKL
;
A
#
# COMPACT_ATOMS: atom_id res chain seq x y z
N MET A 1 20.50 -22.08 5.74
CA MET A 1 20.46 -21.61 4.34
C MET A 1 20.53 -20.10 4.37
N ALA A 2 21.30 -19.50 3.45
CA ALA A 2 21.27 -18.04 3.31
C ALA A 2 19.89 -17.61 2.78
N LEU A 3 19.33 -16.53 3.34
CA LEU A 3 18.07 -15.96 2.87
C LEU A 3 18.27 -15.35 1.48
N MET A 4 17.28 -15.51 0.60
CA MET A 4 17.28 -14.92 -0.74
C MET A 4 17.03 -13.41 -0.63
N THR A 5 17.85 -12.60 -1.28
CA THR A 5 17.62 -11.16 -1.36
C THR A 5 16.52 -10.81 -2.36
N LEU A 6 15.97 -9.60 -2.27
CA LEU A 6 15.01 -9.09 -3.26
C LEU A 6 15.56 -9.12 -4.68
N HIS A 7 16.84 -8.73 -4.89
CA HIS A 7 17.52 -8.80 -6.19
C HIS A 7 17.57 -10.22 -6.73
N GLN A 8 17.94 -11.20 -5.89
CA GLN A 8 17.98 -12.60 -6.29
C GLN A 8 16.61 -13.16 -6.65
N TYR A 9 15.58 -12.75 -5.89
CA TYR A 9 14.18 -13.10 -6.17
C TYR A 9 13.74 -12.55 -7.53
N LEU A 10 13.92 -11.26 -7.79
CA LEU A 10 13.52 -10.63 -9.04
C LEU A 10 14.27 -11.21 -10.24
N ALA A 11 15.58 -11.48 -10.11
CA ALA A 11 16.36 -12.18 -11.14
C ALA A 11 15.88 -13.61 -11.39
N ARG A 12 15.34 -14.30 -10.39
CA ARG A 12 14.67 -15.60 -10.55
C ARG A 12 13.36 -15.42 -11.33
N GLU A 13 12.53 -14.43 -10.98
CA GLU A 13 11.26 -14.15 -11.65
C GLU A 13 11.43 -13.82 -13.14
N GLU A 14 12.48 -13.08 -13.49
CA GLU A 14 12.85 -12.84 -14.91
C GLU A 14 13.13 -14.16 -15.66
N ARG A 15 13.89 -15.06 -15.05
CA ARG A 15 14.28 -16.31 -15.71
C ARG A 15 13.18 -17.36 -15.77
N GLU A 16 12.43 -17.51 -14.68
CA GLU A 16 11.50 -18.64 -14.50
C GLU A 16 10.08 -18.28 -14.90
N ASN A 17 9.67 -17.02 -14.68
CA ASN A 17 8.31 -16.53 -14.91
C ASN A 17 8.22 -15.49 -16.03
N SER A 18 9.32 -15.24 -16.74
CA SER A 18 9.38 -14.27 -17.86
C SER A 18 8.92 -12.86 -17.47
N VAL A 19 9.15 -12.47 -16.23
CA VAL A 19 8.87 -11.12 -15.77
C VAL A 19 9.77 -10.13 -16.50
N PRO A 20 9.25 -9.05 -17.13
CA PRO A 20 10.07 -8.10 -17.86
C PRO A 20 11.13 -7.43 -16.97
N HIS A 21 12.34 -7.26 -17.49
CA HIS A 21 13.45 -6.59 -16.79
C HIS A 21 13.11 -5.15 -16.40
N GLU A 22 12.32 -4.45 -17.20
CA GLU A 22 11.83 -3.11 -16.90
C GLU A 22 10.95 -3.09 -15.64
N LEU A 23 10.15 -4.14 -15.43
CA LEU A 23 9.30 -4.23 -14.23
C LEU A 23 10.15 -4.53 -12.98
N THR A 24 11.10 -5.42 -13.07
CA THR A 24 11.98 -5.77 -11.93
C THR A 24 12.87 -4.59 -11.54
N THR A 25 13.36 -3.83 -12.53
CA THR A 25 14.12 -2.59 -12.28
C THR A 25 13.26 -1.54 -11.57
N LEU A 26 12.01 -1.34 -12.01
CA LEU A 26 11.08 -0.43 -11.33
C LEU A 26 10.82 -0.86 -9.88
N LEU A 27 10.60 -2.15 -9.64
CA LEU A 27 10.36 -2.66 -8.28
C LEU A 27 11.58 -2.47 -7.36
N LEU A 28 12.79 -2.53 -7.88
CA LEU A 28 13.99 -2.19 -7.10
C LEU A 28 14.02 -0.70 -6.73
N SER A 29 13.64 0.18 -7.66
CA SER A 29 13.52 1.61 -7.39
C SER A 29 12.46 1.90 -6.31
N VAL A 30 11.29 1.26 -6.39
CA VAL A 30 10.24 1.34 -5.35
C VAL A 30 10.76 0.84 -4.00
N ALA A 31 11.53 -0.26 -3.98
CA ALA A 31 12.13 -0.77 -2.75
C ALA A 31 13.13 0.21 -2.13
N ASP A 32 13.91 0.91 -2.95
CA ASP A 32 14.85 1.94 -2.47
C ASP A 32 14.11 3.18 -1.95
N ALA A 33 13.03 3.61 -2.61
CA ALA A 33 12.14 4.64 -2.08
C ALA A 33 11.57 4.24 -0.70
N ALA A 34 11.07 3.01 -0.56
CA ALA A 34 10.53 2.49 0.70
C ALA A 34 11.58 2.48 1.83
N LYS A 35 12.86 2.16 1.54
CA LYS A 35 13.95 2.26 2.53
C LYS A 35 14.16 3.70 2.99
N ASN A 36 14.14 4.66 2.06
CA ASN A 36 14.32 6.08 2.34
C ASN A 36 13.16 6.62 3.19
N ILE A 37 11.91 6.30 2.84
CA ILE A 37 10.71 6.66 3.62
C ILE A 37 10.82 6.07 5.03
N ARG A 38 11.14 4.78 5.14
CA ARG A 38 11.35 4.13 6.44
C ARG A 38 12.40 4.86 7.28
N GLY A 39 13.48 5.32 6.65
CA GLY A 39 14.51 6.11 7.31
C GLY A 39 13.94 7.40 7.92
N LYS A 40 13.08 8.11 7.20
CA LYS A 40 12.38 9.31 7.69
C LYS A 40 11.38 9.01 8.79
N VAL A 41 10.55 7.98 8.59
CA VAL A 41 9.56 7.50 9.58
C VAL A 41 10.25 7.18 10.91
N SER A 42 11.36 6.43 10.88
CA SER A 42 12.07 6.03 12.10
C SER A 42 12.77 7.17 12.84
N GLN A 43 13.00 8.30 12.19
CA GLN A 43 13.54 9.51 12.82
C GLN A 43 12.45 10.32 13.54
N GLY A 44 11.20 10.25 13.08
CA GLY A 44 10.04 10.88 13.71
C GLY A 44 10.29 12.33 14.10
N ALA A 45 10.07 12.67 15.37
CA ALA A 45 10.26 14.00 15.91
C ALA A 45 11.70 14.55 15.75
N LEU A 46 12.70 13.68 15.73
CA LEU A 46 14.11 14.09 15.61
C LEU A 46 14.43 14.71 14.25
N ALA A 47 13.72 14.28 13.20
CA ALA A 47 13.88 14.84 11.86
C ALA A 47 12.97 16.06 11.62
N GLY A 48 12.14 16.48 12.58
CA GLY A 48 11.18 17.57 12.41
C GLY A 48 10.07 17.28 11.40
N VAL A 49 9.84 15.99 11.10
CA VAL A 49 8.87 15.54 10.07
C VAL A 49 7.46 15.35 10.61
N LEU A 50 7.24 15.56 11.92
CA LEU A 50 5.92 15.49 12.54
C LEU A 50 5.12 16.78 12.35
N GLY A 51 3.80 16.68 12.40
CA GLY A 51 2.84 17.79 12.33
C GLY A 51 2.34 18.07 10.92
N LEU A 52 1.42 19.04 10.82
CA LEU A 52 0.75 19.40 9.56
C LEU A 52 1.70 20.14 8.60
N ALA A 53 1.50 19.92 7.31
CA ALA A 53 2.18 20.65 6.24
C ALA A 53 1.50 22.00 5.95
N GLY A 54 0.21 22.14 6.28
CA GLY A 54 -0.60 23.32 5.99
C GLY A 54 -1.23 23.28 4.59
N THR A 55 -1.28 22.12 3.96
CA THR A 55 -1.89 21.82 2.67
C THR A 55 -2.87 20.66 2.80
N GLU A 56 -3.77 20.48 1.82
CA GLU A 56 -4.72 19.39 1.74
C GLU A 56 -4.38 18.49 0.53
N ASN A 57 -4.63 17.17 0.65
CA ASN A 57 -4.50 16.23 -0.45
C ASN A 57 -5.75 16.25 -1.37
N VAL A 58 -5.75 15.43 -2.42
CA VAL A 58 -6.86 15.35 -3.39
C VAL A 58 -8.17 14.83 -2.79
N GLN A 59 -8.13 14.20 -1.62
CA GLN A 59 -9.31 13.74 -0.87
C GLN A 59 -9.86 14.80 0.10
N GLY A 60 -9.19 15.96 0.23
CA GLY A 60 -9.54 17.04 1.16
C GLY A 60 -9.15 16.70 2.61
N GLU A 61 -8.09 15.91 2.80
CA GLU A 61 -7.51 15.60 4.10
C GLU A 61 -6.27 16.48 4.35
N ASP A 62 -6.07 16.95 5.57
CA ASP A 62 -4.89 17.73 5.95
C ASP A 62 -3.61 16.90 5.77
N GLN A 63 -2.70 17.35 4.91
CA GLN A 63 -1.41 16.70 4.69
C GLN A 63 -0.50 16.86 5.90
N LYS A 64 0.16 15.78 6.30
CA LYS A 64 1.28 15.82 7.24
C LYS A 64 2.57 16.12 6.48
N LYS A 65 3.55 16.67 7.16
CA LYS A 65 4.89 16.91 6.58
C LYS A 65 5.51 15.62 6.04
N LEU A 66 5.24 14.50 6.69
CA LEU A 66 5.79 13.21 6.29
C LEU A 66 5.12 12.69 5.01
N ASP A 67 3.85 13.02 4.75
CA ASP A 67 3.16 12.68 3.48
C ASP A 67 3.87 13.38 2.31
N VAL A 68 4.12 14.69 2.44
CA VAL A 68 4.83 15.48 1.43
C VAL A 68 6.26 14.93 1.18
N ILE A 69 7.01 14.67 2.25
CA ILE A 69 8.38 14.13 2.15
C ILE A 69 8.37 12.74 1.50
N SER A 70 7.41 11.89 1.87
CA SER A 70 7.30 10.54 1.29
C SER A 70 6.90 10.59 -0.18
N ASN A 71 6.03 11.54 -0.56
CA ASN A 71 5.69 11.79 -1.96
C ASN A 71 6.91 12.23 -2.78
N GLU A 72 7.70 13.18 -2.27
CA GLU A 72 8.94 13.62 -2.91
C GLU A 72 9.94 12.47 -3.07
N ILE A 73 10.09 11.61 -2.05
CA ILE A 73 10.97 10.44 -2.11
C ILE A 73 10.49 9.45 -3.20
N MET A 74 9.18 9.17 -3.26
CA MET A 74 8.62 8.28 -4.29
C MET A 74 8.85 8.84 -5.70
N CYS A 75 8.59 10.12 -5.94
CA CYS A 75 8.83 10.76 -7.23
C CYS A 75 10.32 10.73 -7.58
N THR A 76 11.17 11.24 -6.70
CA THR A 76 12.62 11.40 -6.96
C THR A 76 13.34 10.06 -7.18
N ALA A 77 12.93 9.00 -6.51
CA ALA A 77 13.51 7.68 -6.70
C ALA A 77 13.06 7.03 -8.01
N ASN A 78 11.78 7.17 -8.37
CA ASN A 78 11.20 6.38 -9.45
C ASN A 78 11.25 7.10 -10.82
N GLU A 79 11.18 8.43 -10.87
CA GLU A 79 11.22 9.18 -12.13
C GLU A 79 12.50 8.91 -12.94
N PRO A 80 13.71 8.95 -12.33
CA PRO A 80 14.96 8.75 -13.09
C PRO A 80 15.23 7.29 -13.49
N CYS A 81 14.44 6.33 -13.01
CA CYS A 81 14.74 4.90 -13.25
C CYS A 81 14.63 4.48 -14.73
N GLY A 82 14.01 5.31 -15.59
CA GLY A 82 13.85 5.05 -17.03
C GLY A 82 12.76 4.01 -17.36
N MET A 83 12.00 3.53 -16.36
CA MET A 83 11.00 2.49 -16.53
C MET A 83 9.57 3.03 -16.57
N LEU A 84 9.39 4.34 -16.30
CA LEU A 84 8.09 4.99 -16.24
C LEU A 84 7.85 5.93 -17.40
N SER A 85 6.58 6.07 -17.79
CA SER A 85 6.06 7.16 -18.62
C SER A 85 5.35 8.23 -17.75
N GLY A 86 4.87 7.86 -16.57
CA GLY A 86 4.23 8.79 -15.64
C GLY A 86 3.95 8.19 -14.27
N LEU A 87 3.64 9.10 -13.35
CA LEU A 87 3.37 8.82 -11.94
C LEU A 87 2.05 9.50 -11.54
N ALA A 88 1.27 8.86 -10.67
CA ALA A 88 0.11 9.43 -10.01
C ALA A 88 0.18 9.15 -8.51
N SER A 89 -0.10 10.15 -7.69
CA SER A 89 -0.05 10.07 -6.23
C SER A 89 -1.34 10.60 -5.61
N GLU A 90 -1.73 10.05 -4.48
CA GLU A 90 -2.81 10.60 -3.65
C GLU A 90 -2.53 12.05 -3.22
N GLU A 91 -1.25 12.40 -3.07
CA GLU A 91 -0.78 13.71 -2.60
C GLU A 91 -0.64 14.76 -3.72
N MET A 92 -0.91 14.38 -4.98
CA MET A 92 -0.79 15.26 -6.15
C MET A 92 -2.12 15.42 -6.88
N THR A 93 -2.48 16.65 -7.21
CA THR A 93 -3.71 16.95 -7.96
C THR A 93 -3.62 16.51 -9.42
N GLU A 94 -2.43 16.52 -10.00
CA GLU A 94 -2.17 16.19 -11.40
C GLU A 94 -1.18 15.03 -11.50
N VAL A 95 -1.29 14.26 -12.59
CA VAL A 95 -0.31 13.23 -12.90
C VAL A 95 1.04 13.84 -13.26
N LEU A 96 2.10 13.27 -12.77
CA LEU A 96 3.46 13.68 -13.09
C LEU A 96 3.94 12.95 -14.34
N ARG A 97 4.30 13.72 -15.37
CA ARG A 97 5.00 13.21 -16.56
C ARG A 97 6.48 13.09 -16.26
N VAL A 98 7.11 12.06 -16.80
CA VAL A 98 8.57 11.93 -16.67
C VAL A 98 9.24 13.11 -17.39
N SER A 99 10.16 13.79 -16.69
CA SER A 99 10.94 14.92 -17.21
C SER A 99 11.68 14.56 -18.48
N ASP A 100 11.92 15.58 -19.34
CA ASP A 100 12.70 15.40 -20.57
C ASP A 100 14.16 15.01 -20.32
N ASP A 101 14.66 15.22 -19.11
CA ASP A 101 16.00 14.82 -18.67
C ASP A 101 16.16 13.31 -18.49
N TYR A 102 15.04 12.57 -18.40
CA TYR A 102 15.05 11.13 -18.13
C TYR A 102 14.46 10.31 -19.29
N ALA A 103 14.89 9.07 -19.39
CA ALA A 103 14.32 8.11 -20.33
C ALA A 103 12.90 7.73 -19.88
N VAL A 104 11.98 7.56 -20.85
CA VAL A 104 10.64 7.03 -20.59
C VAL A 104 10.60 5.51 -20.74
N GLY A 105 9.80 4.87 -19.91
CA GLY A 105 9.61 3.41 -19.87
C GLY A 105 8.18 2.98 -20.15
N PRO A 106 7.92 1.65 -20.18
CA PRO A 106 6.64 1.09 -20.58
C PRO A 106 5.58 1.05 -19.47
N TYR A 107 5.85 1.63 -18.29
CA TYR A 107 4.95 1.55 -17.15
C TYR A 107 4.47 2.90 -16.64
N LEU A 108 3.36 2.85 -15.92
CA LEU A 108 2.80 3.91 -15.08
C LEU A 108 2.81 3.40 -13.64
N ILE A 109 3.07 4.27 -12.68
CA ILE A 109 2.97 3.94 -11.25
C ILE A 109 1.94 4.84 -10.57
N LEU A 110 1.05 4.23 -9.78
CA LEU A 110 0.14 4.92 -8.87
C LEU A 110 0.56 4.57 -7.45
N PHE A 111 0.51 5.53 -6.54
CA PHE A 111 0.88 5.29 -5.17
C PHE A 111 0.17 6.22 -4.18
N ASP A 112 -0.07 5.69 -3.00
CA ASP A 112 -0.24 6.44 -1.77
C ASP A 112 1.10 6.39 -1.04
N PRO A 113 1.81 7.52 -0.92
CA PRO A 113 3.16 7.52 -0.36
C PRO A 113 3.18 7.15 1.12
N LEU A 114 2.08 7.42 1.86
CA LEU A 114 2.04 7.17 3.30
C LEU A 114 0.62 6.95 3.85
N ASP A 115 0.05 5.77 3.59
CA ASP A 115 -1.22 5.33 4.17
C ASP A 115 -1.16 5.30 5.70
N GLY A 116 -2.22 5.80 6.31
CA GLY A 116 -2.37 5.82 7.76
C GLY A 116 -1.68 7.00 8.43
N SER A 117 -1.55 8.14 7.77
CA SER A 117 -0.87 9.34 8.30
C SER A 117 -1.39 9.80 9.67
N SER A 118 -2.66 9.52 10.03
CA SER A 118 -3.21 9.75 11.37
C SER A 118 -2.51 8.94 12.48
N ASN A 119 -1.83 7.84 12.11
CA ASN A 119 -1.10 6.98 13.03
C ASN A 119 0.32 7.49 13.36
N ILE A 120 0.82 8.46 12.61
CA ILE A 120 2.18 9.01 12.78
C ILE A 120 2.37 9.58 14.19
N ASP A 121 1.39 10.34 14.66
CA ASP A 121 1.51 11.07 15.94
C ASP A 121 1.44 10.15 17.17
N ILE A 122 1.01 8.90 16.99
CA ILE A 122 0.86 7.90 18.07
C ILE A 122 1.82 6.71 17.90
N ASP A 123 2.77 6.81 16.96
CA ASP A 123 3.78 5.78 16.68
C ASP A 123 3.16 4.41 16.34
N ALA A 124 2.02 4.41 15.64
CA ALA A 124 1.34 3.21 15.17
C ALA A 124 1.75 2.88 13.71
N PRO A 125 1.51 1.64 13.21
CA PRO A 125 1.91 1.25 11.87
C PRO A 125 1.34 2.13 10.78
N ILE A 126 2.17 2.43 9.79
CA ILE A 126 1.86 3.17 8.56
C ILE A 126 2.52 2.45 7.38
N GLY A 127 2.22 2.88 6.14
CA GLY A 127 2.87 2.24 4.99
C GLY A 127 2.73 3.01 3.69
N THR A 128 3.37 2.53 2.64
CA THR A 128 3.28 3.02 1.26
C THR A 128 2.54 1.98 0.42
N ILE A 129 1.58 2.40 -0.40
CA ILE A 129 0.88 1.53 -1.35
C ILE A 129 1.34 1.88 -2.75
N PHE A 130 1.50 0.88 -3.62
CA PHE A 130 1.79 1.12 -5.04
C PHE A 130 1.09 0.12 -5.96
N SER A 131 0.82 0.59 -7.18
CA SER A 131 0.29 -0.18 -8.29
C SER A 131 1.03 0.19 -9.56
N VAL A 132 1.46 -0.80 -10.32
CA VAL A 132 2.14 -0.62 -11.60
C VAL A 132 1.22 -1.08 -12.72
N LEU A 133 0.96 -0.19 -13.66
CA LEU A 133 0.16 -0.46 -14.85
C LEU A 133 1.05 -0.41 -16.11
N PRO A 134 0.76 -1.19 -17.14
CA PRO A 134 1.37 -0.96 -18.45
C PRO A 134 0.93 0.38 -19.01
N CYS A 135 1.84 1.12 -19.62
CA CYS A 135 1.51 2.37 -20.31
C CYS A 135 0.75 2.05 -21.61
N PRO A 136 -0.47 2.58 -21.82
CA PRO A 136 -1.23 2.35 -23.03
C PRO A 136 -0.46 2.82 -24.28
N GLY A 137 -0.31 1.91 -25.25
CA GLY A 137 0.51 2.17 -26.46
C GLY A 137 2.02 2.09 -26.25
N GLY A 138 2.48 1.67 -25.08
CA GLY A 138 3.90 1.56 -24.74
C GLY A 138 4.49 2.86 -24.18
N LYS A 139 5.78 3.08 -24.43
CA LYS A 139 6.50 4.28 -23.94
C LYS A 139 5.98 5.56 -24.58
N LYS A 140 5.56 6.54 -23.78
CA LYS A 140 5.15 7.86 -24.27
C LYS A 140 5.40 8.97 -23.25
N ARG A 141 5.52 10.24 -23.73
CA ARG A 141 5.73 11.42 -22.89
C ARG A 141 4.45 12.19 -22.61
N ASP A 142 3.46 12.14 -23.48
CA ASP A 142 2.19 12.87 -23.39
C ASP A 142 1.16 12.12 -22.54
N ILE A 143 1.55 11.77 -21.31
CA ILE A 143 0.70 11.08 -20.33
C ILE A 143 -0.41 12.01 -19.85
N THR A 144 -1.59 11.44 -19.69
CA THR A 144 -2.77 12.10 -19.12
C THR A 144 -3.39 11.21 -18.05
N GLU A 145 -4.28 11.77 -17.25
CA GLU A 145 -5.04 11.02 -16.24
C GLU A 145 -5.78 9.80 -16.82
N ALA A 146 -6.29 9.92 -18.05
CA ALA A 146 -6.99 8.82 -18.73
C ALA A 146 -6.12 7.57 -18.93
N ASP A 147 -4.79 7.72 -19.00
CA ASP A 147 -3.87 6.60 -19.14
C ASP A 147 -3.80 5.72 -17.87
N PHE A 148 -4.10 6.30 -16.72
CA PHE A 148 -4.15 5.61 -15.44
C PHE A 148 -5.50 4.95 -15.16
N MET A 149 -6.56 5.35 -15.89
CA MET A 149 -7.92 4.84 -15.70
C MET A 149 -8.09 3.48 -16.38
N GLN A 150 -7.40 2.47 -15.87
CA GLN A 150 -7.40 1.10 -16.39
C GLN A 150 -8.09 0.14 -15.43
N PRO A 151 -8.69 -0.96 -15.93
CA PRO A 151 -9.16 -2.05 -15.06
C PRO A 151 -8.01 -2.61 -14.21
N GLY A 152 -8.30 -2.88 -12.92
CA GLY A 152 -7.28 -3.40 -11.98
C GLY A 152 -6.66 -4.75 -12.41
N VAL A 153 -7.32 -5.51 -13.27
CA VAL A 153 -6.78 -6.76 -13.85
C VAL A 153 -5.59 -6.52 -14.78
N ASN A 154 -5.36 -5.29 -15.22
CA ASN A 154 -4.22 -4.92 -16.06
C ASN A 154 -2.96 -4.64 -15.25
N GLN A 155 -3.02 -4.64 -13.91
CA GLN A 155 -1.85 -4.40 -13.07
C GLN A 155 -0.73 -5.41 -13.38
N ALA A 156 0.44 -4.89 -13.72
CA ALA A 156 1.65 -5.69 -13.90
C ALA A 156 2.26 -6.09 -12.54
N ALA A 157 2.13 -5.23 -11.55
CA ALA A 157 2.49 -5.48 -10.16
C ALA A 157 1.64 -4.61 -9.24
N ALA A 158 1.42 -5.09 -8.02
CA ALA A 158 0.82 -4.29 -6.96
C ALA A 158 1.41 -4.71 -5.61
N GLY A 159 1.54 -3.76 -4.70
CA GLY A 159 2.12 -4.06 -3.40
C GLY A 159 2.11 -2.89 -2.43
N TYR A 160 2.76 -3.12 -1.32
CA TYR A 160 2.90 -2.11 -0.27
C TYR A 160 4.20 -2.31 0.53
N ALA A 161 4.68 -1.24 1.11
CA ALA A 161 5.67 -1.28 2.18
C ALA A 161 4.96 -0.99 3.52
N LEU A 162 5.19 -1.82 4.52
CA LEU A 162 4.68 -1.64 5.89
C LEU A 162 5.81 -1.19 6.80
N TYR A 163 5.61 -0.07 7.49
CA TYR A 163 6.52 0.49 8.49
C TYR A 163 5.93 0.27 9.89
N GLY A 164 6.39 -0.75 10.58
CA GLY A 164 5.94 -1.15 11.90
C GLY A 164 7.09 -1.72 12.72
N THR A 165 6.82 -2.73 13.55
CA THR A 165 7.85 -3.45 14.32
C THR A 165 8.94 -4.06 13.43
N GLN A 166 8.59 -4.42 12.21
CA GLN A 166 9.48 -4.75 11.11
C GLN A 166 9.10 -3.86 9.92
N SER A 167 10.07 -3.59 9.04
CA SER A 167 9.75 -3.00 7.75
C SER A 167 9.67 -4.11 6.71
N GLN A 168 8.53 -4.22 6.06
CA GLN A 168 8.29 -5.26 5.06
C GLN A 168 7.86 -4.63 3.73
N LEU A 169 8.38 -5.19 2.64
CA LEU A 169 7.89 -4.96 1.28
C LEU A 169 7.11 -6.21 0.86
N VAL A 170 5.85 -6.03 0.50
CA VAL A 170 4.94 -7.13 0.11
C VAL A 170 4.34 -6.80 -1.24
N PHE A 171 4.48 -7.71 -2.22
CA PHE A 171 3.93 -7.45 -3.55
C PHE A 171 3.57 -8.75 -4.28
N THR A 172 2.84 -8.57 -5.38
CA THR A 172 2.48 -9.60 -6.35
C THR A 172 2.91 -9.20 -7.75
N LEU A 173 3.28 -10.20 -8.54
CA LEU A 173 3.53 -10.12 -9.99
C LEU A 173 2.44 -10.86 -10.77
N GLY A 174 1.26 -11.06 -10.15
CA GLY A 174 0.11 -11.76 -10.75
C GLY A 174 0.02 -13.25 -10.46
N HIS A 175 1.05 -13.89 -9.91
CA HIS A 175 1.09 -15.34 -9.66
C HIS A 175 1.40 -15.74 -8.21
N GLY A 176 1.03 -14.89 -7.26
CA GLY A 176 1.21 -15.11 -5.82
C GLY A 176 1.66 -13.84 -5.14
N VAL A 177 1.70 -13.86 -3.81
CA VAL A 177 2.16 -12.74 -2.99
C VAL A 177 3.42 -13.13 -2.26
N SER A 178 4.45 -12.31 -2.33
CA SER A 178 5.73 -12.49 -1.64
C SER A 178 6.00 -11.35 -0.66
N ALA A 179 6.59 -11.67 0.49
CA ALA A 179 6.95 -10.69 1.51
C ALA A 179 8.45 -10.74 1.79
N PHE A 180 9.03 -9.55 1.87
CA PHE A 180 10.44 -9.31 2.13
C PHE A 180 10.58 -8.48 3.39
N THR A 181 11.48 -8.86 4.27
CA THR A 181 11.78 -8.09 5.48
C THR A 181 13.11 -7.34 5.29
N LEU A 182 13.09 -6.05 5.61
CA LEU A 182 14.29 -5.22 5.59
C LEU A 182 15.19 -5.55 6.78
N ASP A 183 16.43 -5.91 6.53
CA ASP A 183 17.46 -5.91 7.55
C ASP A 183 17.99 -4.47 7.71
N PRO A 184 17.73 -3.83 8.86
CA PRO A 184 18.13 -2.43 9.06
C PRO A 184 19.65 -2.25 9.16
N SER A 185 20.41 -3.32 9.43
CA SER A 185 21.87 -3.25 9.54
C SER A 185 22.57 -3.24 8.18
N THR A 186 21.98 -3.88 7.17
CA THR A 186 22.55 -3.99 5.83
C THR A 186 21.79 -3.17 4.79
N GLY A 187 20.55 -2.75 5.07
CA GLY A 187 19.67 -2.10 4.12
C GLY A 187 19.15 -3.04 3.01
N VAL A 188 19.20 -4.37 3.23
CA VAL A 188 18.82 -5.38 2.25
C VAL A 188 17.46 -5.96 2.61
N PHE A 189 16.56 -6.06 1.63
CA PHE A 189 15.32 -6.82 1.75
C PHE A 189 15.59 -8.31 1.48
N TYR A 190 15.17 -9.15 2.44
CA TYR A 190 15.27 -10.61 2.33
C TYR A 190 13.89 -11.24 2.23
N LEU A 191 13.72 -12.20 1.32
CA LEU A 191 12.51 -13.00 1.17
C LEU A 191 12.24 -13.78 2.48
N THR A 192 11.11 -13.48 3.10
CA THR A 192 10.71 -14.13 4.37
C THR A 192 9.45 -14.98 4.23
N LYS A 193 8.59 -14.66 3.26
CA LYS A 193 7.43 -15.50 2.91
C LYS A 193 7.22 -15.46 1.40
N GLU A 194 6.82 -16.58 0.83
CA GLU A 194 6.49 -16.74 -0.58
C GLU A 194 5.14 -17.44 -0.73
N ASN A 195 4.42 -17.15 -1.81
CA ASN A 195 3.11 -17.74 -2.08
C ASN A 195 2.10 -17.59 -0.93
N ILE A 196 2.07 -16.42 -0.32
CA ILE A 196 1.12 -16.10 0.75
C ILE A 196 -0.31 -16.30 0.20
N ARG A 197 -1.11 -17.07 0.95
CA ARG A 197 -2.52 -17.31 0.67
C ARG A 197 -3.34 -16.95 1.89
N ILE A 198 -4.44 -16.24 1.66
CA ILE A 198 -5.39 -15.91 2.72
C ILE A 198 -6.08 -17.22 3.16
N ALA A 199 -6.17 -17.46 4.46
CA ALA A 199 -6.88 -18.62 4.98
C ALA A 199 -8.35 -18.58 4.58
N ALA A 200 -8.90 -19.77 4.19
CA ALA A 200 -10.30 -19.91 3.81
C ALA A 200 -11.28 -19.63 4.96
N ASP A 201 -10.82 -19.84 6.20
CA ASP A 201 -11.58 -19.57 7.43
C ASP A 201 -10.81 -18.60 8.32
N THR A 202 -11.54 -17.69 8.97
CA THR A 202 -10.96 -16.66 9.84
C THR A 202 -11.79 -16.46 11.09
N ALA A 203 -11.16 -15.93 12.13
CA ALA A 203 -11.82 -15.47 13.35
C ALA A 203 -11.50 -13.99 13.65
N GLU A 204 -11.12 -13.21 12.65
CA GLU A 204 -10.78 -11.80 12.84
C GLU A 204 -11.57 -10.90 11.90
N PHE A 205 -11.90 -9.70 12.39
CA PHE A 205 -12.50 -8.64 11.60
C PHE A 205 -12.04 -7.27 12.09
N ALA A 206 -12.16 -6.26 11.25
CA ALA A 206 -11.87 -4.88 11.58
C ALA A 206 -12.95 -3.96 11.04
N ILE A 207 -13.48 -3.11 11.93
CA ILE A 207 -14.44 -2.06 11.62
C ILE A 207 -14.33 -1.00 12.70
N ASN A 208 -14.53 0.27 12.35
CA ASN A 208 -14.57 1.35 13.34
C ASN A 208 -15.87 1.31 14.14
N CYS A 209 -15.85 0.64 15.30
CA CYS A 209 -17.01 0.51 16.17
C CYS A 209 -17.55 1.84 16.74
N SER A 210 -16.76 2.92 16.70
CA SER A 210 -17.26 4.24 17.11
C SER A 210 -18.40 4.77 16.21
N ASN A 211 -18.52 4.22 15.00
CA ASN A 211 -19.58 4.53 14.04
C ASN A 211 -20.83 3.62 14.17
N GLN A 212 -20.88 2.70 15.12
CA GLN A 212 -21.99 1.75 15.29
C GLN A 212 -23.37 2.40 15.27
N ARG A 213 -23.51 3.58 15.90
CA ARG A 213 -24.77 4.35 15.94
C ARG A 213 -25.23 4.88 14.58
N HIS A 214 -24.35 4.90 13.59
CA HIS A 214 -24.61 5.38 12.24
C HIS A 214 -24.71 4.24 11.20
N TRP A 215 -24.36 3.02 11.58
CA TRP A 215 -24.42 1.90 10.66
C TRP A 215 -25.85 1.58 10.23
N LEU A 216 -26.02 1.23 8.97
CA LEU A 216 -27.27 0.68 8.47
C LEU A 216 -27.59 -0.64 9.16
N LYS A 217 -28.87 -0.96 9.30
CA LYS A 217 -29.34 -2.17 10.00
C LYS A 217 -28.65 -3.48 9.58
N PRO A 218 -28.40 -3.76 8.28
CA PRO A 218 -27.67 -4.97 7.89
C PRO A 218 -26.26 -5.05 8.46
N VAL A 219 -25.54 -3.91 8.52
CA VAL A 219 -24.19 -3.84 9.10
C VAL A 219 -24.24 -4.06 10.60
N GLN A 220 -25.20 -3.42 11.29
CA GLN A 220 -25.40 -3.61 12.74
C GLN A 220 -25.69 -5.07 13.06
N GLN A 221 -26.57 -5.72 12.30
CA GLN A 221 -26.89 -7.14 12.46
C GLN A 221 -25.66 -8.02 12.23
N TYR A 222 -24.94 -7.81 11.12
CA TYR A 222 -23.78 -8.61 10.78
C TYR A 222 -22.69 -8.54 11.84
N VAL A 223 -22.35 -7.32 12.28
CA VAL A 223 -21.34 -7.12 13.34
C VAL A 223 -21.85 -7.66 14.69
N GLY A 224 -23.13 -7.49 15.02
CA GLY A 224 -23.75 -8.09 16.19
C GLY A 224 -23.55 -9.61 16.24
N GLU A 225 -23.83 -10.31 15.13
CA GLU A 225 -23.63 -11.77 15.01
C GLU A 225 -22.15 -12.19 15.21
N LEU A 226 -21.18 -11.36 14.82
CA LEU A 226 -19.75 -11.62 15.09
C LEU A 226 -19.43 -11.48 16.58
N LEU A 227 -20.02 -10.46 17.25
CA LEU A 227 -19.79 -10.17 18.66
C LEU A 227 -20.50 -11.16 19.59
N ASP A 228 -21.62 -11.75 19.18
CA ASP A 228 -22.34 -12.78 19.95
C ASP A 228 -21.53 -14.07 20.14
N GLY A 229 -20.50 -14.26 19.32
CA GLY A 229 -19.55 -15.34 19.46
C GLY A 229 -20.19 -16.73 19.32
N LYS A 230 -19.72 -17.69 20.14
CA LYS A 230 -20.22 -19.09 20.09
C LYS A 230 -21.69 -19.23 20.45
N LYS A 231 -22.27 -18.28 21.20
CA LYS A 231 -23.70 -18.30 21.58
C LYS A 231 -24.61 -17.74 20.50
N GLY A 232 -24.06 -17.00 19.56
CA GLY A 232 -24.80 -16.41 18.45
C GLY A 232 -24.97 -17.35 17.25
N PRO A 233 -25.62 -16.88 16.20
CA PRO A 233 -26.00 -17.70 15.05
C PRO A 233 -24.79 -18.27 14.27
N ARG A 234 -23.61 -17.65 14.40
CA ARG A 234 -22.38 -18.12 13.73
C ARG A 234 -21.63 -19.22 14.47
N GLY A 235 -21.98 -19.50 15.73
CA GLY A 235 -21.37 -20.56 16.54
C GLY A 235 -19.86 -20.46 16.76
N LYS A 236 -19.25 -19.29 16.53
CA LYS A 236 -17.81 -19.08 16.51
C LYS A 236 -17.43 -17.75 17.18
N ASN A 237 -16.34 -17.74 17.92
CA ASN A 237 -15.81 -16.50 18.49
C ASN A 237 -14.99 -15.76 17.41
N TYR A 238 -15.17 -14.43 17.35
CA TYR A 238 -14.40 -13.54 16.50
C TYR A 238 -13.68 -12.48 17.35
N ASN A 239 -12.50 -12.06 16.91
CA ASN A 239 -11.75 -10.98 17.52
C ASN A 239 -11.78 -9.76 16.62
N MET A 240 -12.18 -8.61 17.16
CA MET A 240 -12.04 -7.35 16.47
C MET A 240 -10.60 -6.84 16.65
N ARG A 241 -10.00 -6.43 15.52
CA ARG A 241 -8.68 -5.80 15.49
C ARG A 241 -8.74 -4.57 14.59
N TRP A 242 -8.59 -3.42 15.18
CA TRP A 242 -8.66 -2.13 14.49
C TRP A 242 -7.32 -1.40 14.59
N ILE A 243 -6.63 -1.19 13.46
CA ILE A 243 -5.32 -0.53 13.39
C ILE A 243 -5.46 0.87 12.79
N ALA A 244 -6.56 1.13 12.08
CA ALA A 244 -6.85 2.40 11.39
C ALA A 244 -5.80 2.78 10.32
N CYS A 245 -5.16 1.80 9.69
CA CYS A 245 -4.24 1.94 8.58
C CYS A 245 -4.52 0.83 7.57
N PHE A 246 -4.79 1.17 6.33
CA PHE A 246 -5.20 0.19 5.33
C PHE A 246 -4.11 -0.83 5.03
N VAL A 247 -2.86 -0.39 4.89
CA VAL A 247 -1.71 -1.28 4.69
C VAL A 247 -1.59 -2.31 5.82
N ALA A 248 -1.72 -1.86 7.07
CA ALA A 248 -1.61 -2.75 8.23
C ALA A 248 -2.77 -3.76 8.30
N GLU A 249 -3.99 -3.34 7.92
CA GLU A 249 -5.15 -4.23 7.86
C GLU A 249 -5.04 -5.25 6.73
N VAL A 250 -4.61 -4.84 5.53
CA VAL A 250 -4.35 -5.77 4.41
C VAL A 250 -3.26 -6.77 4.79
N HIS A 251 -2.18 -6.32 5.44
CA HIS A 251 -1.12 -7.20 5.89
C HIS A 251 -1.63 -8.23 6.92
N ARG A 252 -2.45 -7.79 7.87
CA ARG A 252 -3.11 -8.69 8.84
C ARG A 252 -3.96 -9.74 8.13
N ILE A 253 -4.78 -9.31 7.14
CA ILE A 253 -5.64 -10.21 6.37
C ILE A 253 -4.81 -11.24 5.59
N LEU A 254 -3.74 -10.81 4.91
CA LEU A 254 -2.83 -11.72 4.21
C LEU A 254 -2.19 -12.75 5.15
N CYS A 255 -1.87 -12.35 6.39
CA CYS A 255 -1.22 -13.23 7.37
C CYS A 255 -2.17 -14.14 8.12
N ARG A 256 -3.42 -13.71 8.41
CA ARG A 256 -4.32 -14.35 9.38
C ARG A 256 -5.75 -14.52 8.90
N GLY A 257 -6.05 -14.03 7.71
CA GLY A 257 -7.41 -13.95 7.21
C GLY A 257 -8.23 -12.86 7.90
N GLY A 258 -9.50 -12.79 7.56
CA GLY A 258 -10.43 -11.80 8.08
C GLY A 258 -10.90 -10.82 7.04
N PHE A 259 -11.53 -9.77 7.52
CA PHE A 259 -11.91 -8.64 6.69
C PHE A 259 -11.68 -7.31 7.41
N PHE A 260 -11.69 -6.25 6.63
CA PHE A 260 -11.61 -4.87 7.04
C PHE A 260 -12.65 -4.09 6.22
N THR A 261 -13.38 -3.18 6.85
CA THR A 261 -14.42 -2.44 6.14
C THR A 261 -14.70 -1.05 6.73
N TYR A 262 -15.00 -0.12 5.83
CA TYR A 262 -15.64 1.16 6.09
C TYR A 262 -16.98 1.19 5.32
N PRO A 263 -18.05 0.59 5.87
CA PRO A 263 -19.31 0.52 5.17
C PRO A 263 -19.95 1.90 5.04
N LYS A 264 -20.84 2.07 4.06
CA LYS A 264 -21.73 3.21 3.99
C LYS A 264 -22.53 3.32 5.29
N ASP A 265 -22.66 4.53 5.80
CA ASP A 265 -23.40 4.82 7.03
C ASP A 265 -24.26 6.10 6.91
N ASP A 266 -25.11 6.34 7.90
CA ASP A 266 -26.01 7.51 7.95
C ASP A 266 -25.31 8.80 8.42
N LYS A 267 -24.03 8.74 8.81
CA LYS A 267 -23.26 9.94 9.17
C LYS A 267 -22.94 10.78 7.94
N ASN A 268 -22.69 10.09 6.81
CA ASN A 268 -22.43 10.72 5.51
C ASN A 268 -23.26 10.01 4.42
N PRO A 269 -24.59 10.24 4.36
CA PRO A 269 -25.52 9.46 3.53
C PRO A 269 -25.22 9.57 2.03
N ASP A 270 -24.62 10.68 1.59
CA ASP A 270 -24.29 10.95 0.20
C ASP A 270 -22.93 10.34 -0.22
N ARG A 271 -22.14 9.83 0.73
CA ARG A 271 -20.86 9.17 0.43
C ARG A 271 -21.05 7.66 0.39
N PRO A 272 -20.44 6.97 -0.59
CA PRO A 272 -20.31 5.51 -0.54
C PRO A 272 -19.45 5.11 0.67
N GLY A 273 -19.45 3.83 1.02
CA GLY A 273 -18.41 3.30 1.92
C GLY A 273 -17.02 3.47 1.28
N LYS A 274 -15.99 3.58 2.10
CA LYS A 274 -14.62 3.65 1.57
C LYS A 274 -14.14 2.27 1.09
N LEU A 275 -14.55 1.17 1.76
CA LEU A 275 -14.12 -0.22 1.50
C LEU A 275 -15.25 -1.19 1.88
#